data_16b4c241b4eced2aaf3d8abe9a6a53bb
#
_entry.id   16b4c241b4eced2aaf3d8abe9a6a53bb
#
_cell.length_a   1.000
_cell.length_b   1.000
_cell.length_c   1.000
_cell.angle_alpha   90.00
_cell.angle_beta   90.00
_cell.angle_gamma   90.00
#
_symmetry.space_group_name_H-M   'P 1'
#
loop_
_entity.id
_entity.type
_entity.pdbx_description
1 polymer ?
#
loop_
_entity_poly.entity_id
_entity_poly.type
_entity_poly.pdbx_seq_one_letter_code
_entity_poly.pdbx_strand_id
1 'polypeptide(L)'
;MIDFRLDEEYEALRKSVEDFAQKEVRPVIGDFYEREAFPYDLVASMGRMGLFGLPISEEFGGMGGDYFALCLALEELARVDSSIAITLEAGVSLGAMPIYKFGTQEQKERYLPELAAGTALGAFGLTEPGGGSDAGATRTTAKLVDGRWLINGSKSFITNSGTDITKLVTVTAVTAMKDNGHKEISAFILPSDTPGFTVAPKYSKVGWNASDTHELSFDDAAVPEENLLGTRGRGYAQFLSILDEGRVAIAAVGVGLAQGCVDECLRYVGEREAFGNKIGAYQAIQFKIADMELRAHNARLSYYAATAKMLRGEPFKKEAAIAKLTASDAAMDNSRDATQIFGGYGFMNEFPVGRFYRDAKILEIGEGTSEVQRMLIARELGLR
;
A
#
# COMPACT_ATOMS: atom_id res chain seq x y z
N MET A 1 -1.55 5.35 -32.40
CA MET A 1 -1.67 6.72 -31.87
C MET A 1 -1.46 6.61 -30.38
N ILE A 2 -0.63 7.46 -29.78
CA ILE A 2 -0.48 7.46 -28.31
C ILE A 2 -1.65 8.28 -27.77
N ASP A 3 -2.50 7.64 -26.94
CA ASP A 3 -3.59 8.31 -26.23
C ASP A 3 -3.35 8.17 -24.74
N PHE A 4 -3.32 9.27 -24.01
CA PHE A 4 -3.16 9.33 -22.56
C PHE A 4 -4.48 9.61 -21.83
N ARG A 5 -5.60 9.68 -22.55
CA ARG A 5 -6.92 9.84 -21.94
C ARG A 5 -7.33 8.51 -21.34
N LEU A 6 -7.91 8.57 -20.17
CA LEU A 6 -8.61 7.42 -19.59
C LEU A 6 -9.88 7.15 -20.40
N ASP A 7 -10.28 5.91 -20.50
CA ASP A 7 -11.60 5.57 -21.04
C ASP A 7 -12.72 5.99 -20.06
N GLU A 8 -13.97 5.89 -20.53
CA GLU A 8 -15.14 6.35 -19.78
C GLU A 8 -15.32 5.59 -18.44
N GLU A 9 -14.96 4.32 -18.39
CA GLU A 9 -15.10 3.50 -17.18
C GLU A 9 -14.11 3.92 -16.11
N TYR A 10 -12.83 4.12 -16.47
CA TYR A 10 -11.82 4.61 -15.55
C TYR A 10 -12.11 6.05 -15.07
N GLU A 11 -12.59 6.94 -15.97
CA GLU A 11 -12.98 8.30 -15.57
C GLU A 11 -14.18 8.27 -14.61
N ALA A 12 -15.16 7.41 -14.83
CA ALA A 12 -16.30 7.24 -13.94
C ALA A 12 -15.88 6.71 -12.56
N LEU A 13 -15.01 5.71 -12.53
CA LEU A 13 -14.43 5.19 -11.29
C LEU A 13 -13.68 6.29 -10.54
N ARG A 14 -12.76 6.98 -11.21
CA ARG A 14 -11.96 8.06 -10.65
C ARG A 14 -12.84 9.13 -10.02
N LYS A 15 -13.87 9.58 -10.76
CA LYS A 15 -14.83 10.57 -10.28
C LYS A 15 -15.62 10.10 -9.07
N SER A 16 -16.04 8.84 -9.05
CA SER A 16 -16.76 8.25 -7.92
C SER A 16 -15.90 8.21 -6.66
N VAL A 17 -14.62 7.82 -6.79
CA VAL A 17 -13.69 7.77 -5.67
C VAL A 17 -13.29 9.17 -5.21
N GLU A 18 -13.06 10.12 -6.12
CA GLU A 18 -12.83 11.54 -5.80
C GLU A 18 -14.00 12.09 -4.97
N ASP A 19 -15.24 11.88 -5.42
CA ASP A 19 -16.44 12.33 -4.72
C ASP A 19 -16.54 11.74 -3.30
N PHE A 20 -16.28 10.45 -3.14
CA PHE A 20 -16.22 9.80 -1.84
C PHE A 20 -15.11 10.39 -0.95
N ALA A 21 -13.90 10.51 -1.48
CA ALA A 21 -12.76 11.05 -0.75
C ALA A 21 -13.02 12.48 -0.25
N GLN A 22 -13.59 13.35 -1.09
CA GLN A 22 -13.88 14.74 -0.73
C GLN A 22 -15.09 14.89 0.21
N LYS A 23 -16.14 14.08 0.05
CA LYS A 23 -17.41 14.24 0.77
C LYS A 23 -17.47 13.45 2.08
N GLU A 24 -16.86 12.26 2.11
CA GLU A 24 -16.96 11.37 3.26
C GLU A 24 -15.63 11.24 4.03
N VAL A 25 -14.49 11.14 3.33
CA VAL A 25 -13.18 10.99 4.01
C VAL A 25 -12.68 12.31 4.57
N ARG A 26 -12.60 13.35 3.73
CA ARG A 26 -12.02 14.66 4.09
C ARG A 26 -12.55 15.27 5.38
N PRO A 27 -13.88 15.28 5.64
CA PRO A 27 -14.43 15.94 6.83
C PRO A 27 -14.06 15.30 8.16
N VAL A 28 -13.72 14.01 8.17
CA VAL A 28 -13.60 13.21 9.39
C VAL A 28 -12.22 12.62 9.64
N ILE A 29 -11.43 12.44 8.59
CA ILE A 29 -10.17 11.66 8.70
C ILE A 29 -9.14 12.32 9.62
N GLY A 30 -9.13 13.64 9.73
CA GLY A 30 -8.26 14.36 10.66
C GLY A 30 -8.46 13.92 12.10
N ASP A 31 -9.70 13.74 12.52
CA ASP A 31 -10.08 13.26 13.85
C ASP A 31 -9.59 11.82 14.12
N PHE A 32 -9.77 10.92 13.15
CA PHE A 32 -9.25 9.55 13.24
C PHE A 32 -7.73 9.54 13.34
N TYR A 33 -7.07 10.39 12.56
CA TYR A 33 -5.61 10.51 12.55
C TYR A 33 -5.07 10.97 13.91
N GLU A 34 -5.67 12.03 14.52
CA GLU A 34 -5.24 12.56 15.81
C GLU A 34 -5.48 11.57 16.96
N ARG A 35 -6.56 10.80 16.91
CA ARG A 35 -6.88 9.76 17.90
C ARG A 35 -6.16 8.45 17.61
N GLU A 36 -5.40 8.38 16.54
CA GLU A 36 -4.79 7.13 16.04
C GLU A 36 -5.80 5.99 15.92
N ALA A 37 -7.04 6.27 15.52
CA ALA A 37 -8.13 5.33 15.45
C ALA A 37 -8.34 4.80 14.03
N PHE A 38 -8.67 3.50 13.90
CA PHE A 38 -8.99 2.90 12.61
C PHE A 38 -10.40 3.29 12.17
N PRO A 39 -10.61 3.79 10.95
CA PRO A 39 -11.88 4.36 10.48
C PRO A 39 -12.80 3.29 9.87
N TYR A 40 -13.36 2.41 10.70
CA TYR A 40 -14.20 1.27 10.26
C TYR A 40 -15.33 1.66 9.32
N ASP A 41 -16.03 2.77 9.59
CA ASP A 41 -17.17 3.21 8.76
C ASP A 41 -16.72 3.60 7.35
N LEU A 42 -15.56 4.26 7.21
CA LEU A 42 -14.99 4.60 5.90
C LEU A 42 -14.54 3.34 5.16
N VAL A 43 -13.92 2.38 5.84
CA VAL A 43 -13.53 1.10 5.27
C VAL A 43 -14.76 0.32 4.79
N ALA A 44 -15.84 0.29 5.58
CA ALA A 44 -17.09 -0.33 5.18
C ALA A 44 -17.72 0.38 3.96
N SER A 45 -17.61 1.73 3.86
CA SER A 45 -18.06 2.48 2.68
C SER A 45 -17.25 2.11 1.44
N MET A 46 -15.92 2.01 1.54
CA MET A 46 -15.06 1.52 0.46
C MET A 46 -15.45 0.10 0.01
N GLY A 47 -15.78 -0.78 0.95
CA GLY A 47 -16.31 -2.12 0.66
C GLY A 47 -17.61 -2.06 -0.16
N ARG A 48 -18.59 -1.25 0.26
CA ARG A 48 -19.85 -1.06 -0.47
C ARG A 48 -19.66 -0.48 -1.89
N MET A 49 -18.60 0.30 -2.10
CA MET A 49 -18.21 0.80 -3.42
C MET A 49 -17.49 -0.25 -4.27
N GLY A 50 -17.20 -1.44 -3.74
CA GLY A 50 -16.48 -2.50 -4.42
C GLY A 50 -14.96 -2.27 -4.56
N LEU A 51 -14.37 -1.29 -3.85
CA LEU A 51 -12.97 -0.91 -4.04
C LEU A 51 -12.00 -2.03 -3.69
N PHE A 52 -12.31 -2.86 -2.68
CA PHE A 52 -11.48 -4.02 -2.31
C PHE A 52 -11.53 -5.15 -3.34
N GLY A 53 -12.57 -5.19 -4.18
CA GLY A 53 -12.75 -6.19 -5.22
C GLY A 53 -12.24 -5.79 -6.61
N LEU A 54 -11.72 -4.56 -6.81
CA LEU A 54 -11.42 -4.02 -8.13
C LEU A 54 -10.63 -4.97 -9.05
N PRO A 55 -9.48 -5.57 -8.65
CA PRO A 55 -8.71 -6.45 -9.53
C PRO A 55 -9.09 -7.95 -9.40
N ILE A 56 -10.13 -8.27 -8.63
CA ILE A 56 -10.54 -9.64 -8.36
C ILE A 56 -11.70 -10.00 -9.29
N SER A 57 -11.70 -11.20 -9.86
CA SER A 57 -12.79 -11.65 -10.75
C SER A 57 -14.12 -11.76 -10.02
N GLU A 58 -15.22 -11.61 -10.76
CA GLU A 58 -16.59 -11.76 -10.25
C GLU A 58 -16.84 -13.15 -9.66
N GLU A 59 -16.16 -14.19 -10.17
CA GLU A 59 -16.22 -15.56 -9.64
C GLU A 59 -15.93 -15.62 -8.12
N PHE A 60 -15.06 -14.73 -7.63
CA PHE A 60 -14.68 -14.66 -6.21
C PHE A 60 -15.27 -13.41 -5.52
N GLY A 61 -16.33 -12.84 -6.05
CA GLY A 61 -17.03 -11.69 -5.46
C GLY A 61 -16.36 -10.34 -5.72
N GLY A 62 -15.40 -10.27 -6.65
CA GLY A 62 -14.76 -9.03 -7.08
C GLY A 62 -15.54 -8.29 -8.14
N MET A 63 -14.95 -7.19 -8.63
CA MET A 63 -15.54 -6.32 -9.64
C MET A 63 -15.15 -6.71 -11.08
N GLY A 64 -14.25 -7.68 -11.27
CA GLY A 64 -13.78 -8.12 -12.59
C GLY A 64 -12.98 -7.06 -13.35
N GLY A 65 -12.55 -6.00 -12.69
CA GLY A 65 -11.69 -4.97 -13.26
C GLY A 65 -10.21 -5.38 -13.30
N ASP A 66 -9.34 -4.41 -13.36
CA ASP A 66 -7.91 -4.63 -13.40
C ASP A 66 -7.13 -3.89 -12.30
N TYR A 67 -5.83 -4.08 -12.30
CA TYR A 67 -4.96 -3.46 -11.31
C TYR A 67 -4.80 -1.94 -11.51
N PHE A 68 -5.06 -1.43 -12.72
CA PHE A 68 -5.04 0.00 -12.99
C PHE A 68 -6.23 0.72 -12.33
N ALA A 69 -7.40 0.07 -12.34
CA ALA A 69 -8.57 0.55 -11.60
C ALA A 69 -8.27 0.73 -10.11
N LEU A 70 -7.57 -0.24 -9.49
CA LEU A 70 -7.10 -0.11 -8.11
C LEU A 70 -6.15 1.08 -7.96
N CYS A 71 -5.16 1.24 -8.85
CA CYS A 71 -4.22 2.37 -8.78
C CYS A 71 -4.92 3.73 -8.87
N LEU A 72 -5.93 3.88 -9.73
CA LEU A 72 -6.73 5.11 -9.83
C LEU A 72 -7.49 5.41 -8.54
N ALA A 73 -8.10 4.38 -7.93
CA ALA A 73 -8.78 4.53 -6.65
C ALA A 73 -7.81 4.94 -5.54
N LEU A 74 -6.62 4.34 -5.49
CA LEU A 74 -5.57 4.68 -4.51
C LEU A 74 -5.07 6.12 -4.68
N GLU A 75 -4.89 6.58 -5.92
CA GLU A 75 -4.48 7.97 -6.20
C GLU A 75 -5.52 8.96 -5.67
N GLU A 76 -6.81 8.78 -5.98
CA GLU A 76 -7.85 9.70 -5.55
C GLU A 76 -8.07 9.70 -4.02
N LEU A 77 -7.97 8.55 -3.36
CA LEU A 77 -8.02 8.47 -1.89
C LEU A 77 -6.83 9.20 -1.26
N ALA A 78 -5.62 8.93 -1.77
CA ALA A 78 -4.38 9.50 -1.22
C ALA A 78 -4.27 11.02 -1.41
N ARG A 79 -4.98 11.61 -2.37
CA ARG A 79 -5.12 13.08 -2.52
C ARG A 79 -5.76 13.74 -1.30
N VAL A 80 -6.52 12.97 -0.53
CA VAL A 80 -7.19 13.44 0.69
C VAL A 80 -6.50 12.91 1.93
N ASP A 81 -6.22 11.60 1.95
CA ASP A 81 -5.52 10.97 3.06
C ASP A 81 -4.87 9.64 2.65
N SER A 82 -3.58 9.53 2.86
CA SER A 82 -2.84 8.32 2.52
C SER A 82 -2.99 7.19 3.54
N SER A 83 -3.48 7.43 4.76
CA SER A 83 -3.78 6.35 5.72
C SER A 83 -4.96 5.49 5.26
N ILE A 84 -5.99 6.13 4.65
CA ILE A 84 -7.12 5.38 4.09
C ILE A 84 -6.72 4.67 2.79
N ALA A 85 -5.88 5.31 1.98
CA ALA A 85 -5.37 4.71 0.76
C ALA A 85 -4.50 3.47 1.04
N ILE A 86 -3.60 3.51 2.05
CA ILE A 86 -2.77 2.35 2.39
C ILE A 86 -3.59 1.22 3.01
N THR A 87 -4.71 1.51 3.69
CA THR A 87 -5.61 0.48 4.18
C THR A 87 -6.23 -0.32 3.02
N LEU A 88 -6.64 0.37 1.95
CA LEU A 88 -7.12 -0.27 0.73
C LEU A 88 -6.00 -1.02 0.00
N GLU A 89 -4.86 -0.37 -0.20
CA GLU A 89 -3.69 -0.95 -0.87
C GLU A 89 -3.27 -2.27 -0.19
N ALA A 90 -3.00 -2.21 1.12
CA ALA A 90 -2.57 -3.38 1.88
C ALA A 90 -3.65 -4.47 1.92
N GLY A 91 -4.93 -4.10 1.98
CA GLY A 91 -6.05 -5.06 1.95
C GLY A 91 -6.15 -5.81 0.62
N VAL A 92 -5.93 -5.12 -0.49
CA VAL A 92 -6.02 -5.70 -1.84
C VAL A 92 -4.68 -6.28 -2.29
N SER A 93 -3.66 -5.42 -2.49
CA SER A 93 -2.39 -5.83 -3.10
C SER A 93 -1.63 -6.85 -2.26
N LEU A 94 -1.65 -6.69 -0.95
CA LEU A 94 -0.90 -7.53 -0.03
C LEU A 94 -1.78 -8.58 0.67
N GLY A 95 -3.03 -8.27 0.97
CA GLY A 95 -3.94 -9.17 1.67
C GLY A 95 -4.62 -10.19 0.75
N ALA A 96 -5.28 -9.73 -0.31
CA ALA A 96 -6.07 -10.57 -1.20
C ALA A 96 -5.26 -11.17 -2.36
N MET A 97 -4.40 -10.38 -3.03
CA MET A 97 -3.69 -10.81 -4.24
C MET A 97 -2.77 -12.02 -4.05
N PRO A 98 -2.08 -12.26 -2.92
CA PRO A 98 -1.35 -13.52 -2.73
C PRO A 98 -2.23 -14.75 -2.86
N ILE A 99 -3.45 -14.72 -2.27
CA ILE A 99 -4.41 -15.82 -2.35
C ILE A 99 -4.99 -15.90 -3.77
N TYR A 100 -5.35 -14.76 -4.37
CA TYR A 100 -5.89 -14.72 -5.73
C TYR A 100 -4.94 -15.34 -6.76
N LYS A 101 -3.62 -15.08 -6.64
CA LYS A 101 -2.61 -15.55 -7.58
C LYS A 101 -2.11 -16.96 -7.31
N PHE A 102 -1.95 -17.32 -6.05
CA PHE A 102 -1.23 -18.55 -5.68
C PHE A 102 -2.09 -19.54 -4.90
N GLY A 103 -3.28 -19.16 -4.46
CA GLY A 103 -4.19 -20.03 -3.73
C GLY A 103 -4.77 -21.15 -4.59
N THR A 104 -5.09 -22.28 -3.96
CA THR A 104 -5.93 -23.31 -4.58
C THR A 104 -7.35 -22.77 -4.80
N GLN A 105 -8.16 -23.48 -5.59
CA GLN A 105 -9.55 -23.07 -5.82
C GLN A 105 -10.32 -22.96 -4.49
N GLU A 106 -10.14 -23.94 -3.59
CA GLU A 106 -10.76 -23.98 -2.27
C GLU A 106 -10.30 -22.80 -1.38
N GLN A 107 -9.02 -22.43 -1.45
CA GLN A 107 -8.50 -21.27 -0.71
C GLN A 107 -9.10 -19.97 -1.25
N LYS A 108 -9.23 -19.82 -2.56
CA LYS A 108 -9.84 -18.65 -3.20
C LYS A 108 -11.31 -18.53 -2.82
N GLU A 109 -12.09 -19.61 -2.98
CA GLU A 109 -13.52 -19.64 -2.62
C GLU A 109 -13.76 -19.35 -1.14
N ARG A 110 -12.85 -19.80 -0.26
CA ARG A 110 -12.95 -19.62 1.19
C ARG A 110 -12.68 -18.19 1.64
N TYR A 111 -11.70 -17.51 1.05
CA TYR A 111 -11.18 -16.27 1.61
C TYR A 111 -11.48 -15.04 0.76
N LEU A 112 -11.46 -15.15 -0.57
CA LEU A 112 -11.59 -13.97 -1.44
C LEU A 112 -12.93 -13.25 -1.36
N PRO A 113 -14.10 -13.91 -1.22
CA PRO A 113 -15.38 -13.19 -1.22
C PRO A 113 -15.48 -12.14 -0.11
N GLU A 114 -15.07 -12.46 1.13
CA GLU A 114 -15.10 -11.51 2.24
C GLU A 114 -14.03 -10.41 2.07
N LEU A 115 -12.84 -10.75 1.55
CA LEU A 115 -11.78 -9.78 1.26
C LEU A 115 -12.18 -8.83 0.14
N ALA A 116 -12.77 -9.32 -0.95
CA ALA A 116 -13.23 -8.53 -2.08
C ALA A 116 -14.41 -7.61 -1.72
N ALA A 117 -15.28 -8.05 -0.82
CA ALA A 117 -16.37 -7.25 -0.29
C ALA A 117 -15.90 -6.18 0.73
N GLY A 118 -14.64 -6.25 1.20
CA GLY A 118 -14.13 -5.36 2.25
C GLY A 118 -14.78 -5.57 3.61
N THR A 119 -15.48 -6.69 3.82
CA THR A 119 -16.05 -7.10 5.11
C THR A 119 -15.01 -7.77 6.00
N ALA A 120 -13.91 -8.20 5.41
CA ALA A 120 -12.73 -8.70 6.08
C ALA A 120 -11.46 -8.11 5.45
N LEU A 121 -10.37 -8.06 6.23
CA LEU A 121 -9.05 -7.65 5.75
C LEU A 121 -8.06 -8.80 5.85
N GLY A 122 -7.17 -8.87 4.87
CA GLY A 122 -5.98 -9.71 4.89
C GLY A 122 -4.73 -8.88 5.16
N ALA A 123 -3.70 -9.52 5.70
CA ALA A 123 -2.41 -8.91 5.98
C ALA A 123 -1.26 -9.73 5.38
N PHE A 124 -0.05 -9.11 5.28
CA PHE A 124 1.10 -9.66 4.58
C PHE A 124 2.35 -9.66 5.44
N GLY A 125 2.70 -10.81 5.98
CA GLY A 125 3.80 -11.02 6.92
C GLY A 125 5.09 -11.45 6.24
N LEU A 126 5.84 -10.51 5.66
CA LEU A 126 7.18 -10.75 5.09
C LEU A 126 8.28 -10.28 6.03
N THR A 127 8.24 -8.99 6.40
CA THR A 127 9.27 -8.32 7.20
C THR A 127 9.38 -8.89 8.61
N GLU A 128 10.59 -9.09 9.10
CA GLU A 128 10.89 -9.53 10.46
C GLU A 128 11.69 -8.46 11.21
N PRO A 129 11.76 -8.51 12.56
CA PRO A 129 12.57 -7.55 13.34
C PRO A 129 14.03 -7.49 12.91
N GLY A 130 14.57 -8.57 12.35
CA GLY A 130 15.96 -8.69 11.91
C GLY A 130 16.19 -8.42 10.42
N GLY A 131 15.15 -8.15 9.61
CA GLY A 131 15.32 -8.04 8.17
C GLY A 131 14.12 -7.46 7.43
N GLY A 132 14.27 -6.24 6.90
CA GLY A 132 13.33 -5.62 5.98
C GLY A 132 13.86 -5.67 4.55
N SER A 133 14.88 -4.87 4.21
CA SER A 133 15.50 -4.88 2.87
C SER A 133 16.15 -6.23 2.52
N ASP A 134 16.68 -6.94 3.49
CA ASP A 134 17.14 -8.32 3.38
C ASP A 134 16.00 -9.30 3.74
N ALA A 135 14.92 -9.28 2.96
CA ALA A 135 13.75 -10.12 3.20
C ALA A 135 14.02 -11.63 3.05
N GLY A 136 15.12 -12.02 2.38
CA GLY A 136 15.59 -13.41 2.28
C GLY A 136 16.21 -13.95 3.57
N ALA A 137 16.57 -13.06 4.52
CA ALA A 137 17.12 -13.44 5.82
C ALA A 137 16.08 -14.04 6.79
N THR A 138 14.84 -14.30 6.34
CA THR A 138 13.72 -14.88 7.10
C THR A 138 14.20 -15.88 8.15
N ARG A 139 13.77 -15.70 9.41
CA ARG A 139 14.07 -16.57 10.57
C ARG A 139 12.86 -17.33 11.06
N THR A 140 11.65 -16.85 10.81
CA THR A 140 10.41 -17.58 11.08
C THR A 140 10.49 -18.96 10.45
N THR A 141 10.16 -20.00 11.18
CA THR A 141 10.23 -21.42 10.76
C THR A 141 8.85 -22.05 10.69
N ALA A 142 8.67 -23.03 9.83
CA ALA A 142 7.47 -23.86 9.78
C ALA A 142 7.89 -25.33 9.68
N LYS A 143 7.38 -26.17 10.60
CA LYS A 143 7.63 -27.61 10.62
C LYS A 143 6.32 -28.37 10.46
N LEU A 144 6.30 -29.35 9.56
CA LEU A 144 5.14 -30.21 9.38
C LEU A 144 5.20 -31.34 10.42
N VAL A 145 4.19 -31.41 11.29
CA VAL A 145 4.04 -32.41 12.35
C VAL A 145 2.59 -32.86 12.32
N ASP A 146 2.36 -34.16 12.19
CA ASP A 146 1.03 -34.80 12.21
C ASP A 146 -0.02 -34.12 11.31
N GLY A 147 0.38 -33.74 10.08
CA GLY A 147 -0.50 -33.08 9.10
C GLY A 147 -0.79 -31.60 9.39
N ARG A 148 -0.03 -30.97 10.31
CA ARG A 148 -0.15 -29.56 10.62
C ARG A 148 1.20 -28.85 10.54
N TRP A 149 1.20 -27.64 10.02
CA TRP A 149 2.36 -26.77 10.09
C TRP A 149 2.40 -26.05 11.43
N LEU A 150 3.48 -26.21 12.16
CA LEU A 150 3.80 -25.46 13.38
C LEU A 150 4.73 -24.33 13.02
N ILE A 151 4.24 -23.08 13.15
CA ILE A 151 4.94 -21.89 12.76
C ILE A 151 5.47 -21.17 14.00
N ASN A 152 6.77 -20.84 13.99
CA ASN A 152 7.47 -20.17 15.08
C ASN A 152 8.28 -19.00 14.59
N GLY A 153 8.14 -17.83 15.23
CA GLY A 153 8.86 -16.60 14.87
C GLY A 153 8.04 -15.34 15.07
N SER A 154 8.40 -14.29 14.35
CA SER A 154 7.68 -13.00 14.41
C SER A 154 7.75 -12.26 13.09
N LYS A 155 6.78 -11.35 12.88
CA LYS A 155 6.74 -10.42 11.74
C LYS A 155 6.49 -9.01 12.25
N SER A 156 7.12 -8.02 11.62
CA SER A 156 7.08 -6.61 12.06
C SER A 156 6.48 -5.69 10.99
N PHE A 157 5.84 -4.62 11.44
CA PHE A 157 5.26 -3.58 10.59
C PHE A 157 4.14 -4.08 9.69
N ILE A 158 3.26 -4.94 10.22
CA ILE A 158 2.21 -5.58 9.42
C ILE A 158 0.93 -4.76 9.46
N THR A 159 0.59 -4.17 8.32
CA THR A 159 -0.62 -3.36 8.11
C THR A 159 -1.86 -4.26 8.09
N ASN A 160 -3.00 -3.74 8.58
CA ASN A 160 -4.30 -4.41 8.64
C ASN A 160 -4.32 -5.71 9.47
N SER A 161 -3.38 -5.89 10.39
CA SER A 161 -3.22 -7.16 11.10
C SER A 161 -3.86 -7.21 12.50
N GLY A 162 -4.33 -6.07 13.03
CA GLY A 162 -4.90 -6.00 14.38
C GLY A 162 -6.30 -5.38 14.44
N THR A 163 -6.98 -5.24 13.30
CA THR A 163 -8.35 -4.71 13.26
C THR A 163 -9.38 -5.78 13.63
N ASP A 164 -10.57 -5.35 14.08
CA ASP A 164 -11.69 -6.28 14.40
C ASP A 164 -12.18 -7.07 13.18
N ILE A 165 -11.84 -6.61 11.96
CA ILE A 165 -12.20 -7.26 10.69
C ILE A 165 -11.01 -7.98 10.04
N THR A 166 -9.86 -8.08 10.71
CA THR A 166 -8.72 -8.86 10.22
C THR A 166 -9.07 -10.35 10.22
N LYS A 167 -9.08 -10.98 9.05
CA LYS A 167 -9.47 -12.38 8.86
C LYS A 167 -8.28 -13.33 8.86
N LEU A 168 -7.18 -12.89 8.26
CA LEU A 168 -6.00 -13.73 8.07
C LEU A 168 -4.74 -12.89 7.86
N VAL A 169 -3.61 -13.55 8.00
CA VAL A 169 -2.32 -13.05 7.53
C VAL A 169 -1.66 -14.11 6.65
N THR A 170 -1.09 -13.69 5.52
CA THR A 170 -0.17 -14.55 4.74
C THR A 170 1.24 -14.33 5.24
N VAL A 171 2.00 -15.40 5.49
CA VAL A 171 3.35 -15.29 6.07
C VAL A 171 4.35 -16.16 5.32
N THR A 172 5.60 -15.70 5.25
CA THR A 172 6.74 -16.53 4.82
C THR A 172 7.41 -17.18 6.01
N ALA A 173 7.78 -18.47 5.86
CA ALA A 173 8.57 -19.18 6.85
C ALA A 173 9.53 -20.18 6.21
N VAL A 174 10.63 -20.48 6.89
CA VAL A 174 11.63 -21.48 6.49
C VAL A 174 11.08 -22.87 6.75
N THR A 175 10.94 -23.69 5.71
CA THR A 175 10.44 -25.07 5.79
C THR A 175 11.54 -26.11 5.76
N ALA A 176 12.72 -25.77 5.25
CA ALA A 176 13.91 -26.64 5.25
C ALA A 176 15.19 -25.82 4.96
N MET A 177 16.33 -26.45 5.19
CA MET A 177 17.62 -26.04 4.62
C MET A 177 17.97 -26.95 3.44
N LYS A 178 18.31 -26.35 2.30
CA LYS A 178 18.74 -27.08 1.10
C LYS A 178 20.20 -27.53 1.23
N ASP A 179 20.60 -28.53 0.46
CA ASP A 179 21.96 -29.07 0.48
C ASP A 179 23.05 -28.01 0.18
N ASN A 180 22.71 -26.99 -0.58
CA ASN A 180 23.60 -25.86 -0.89
C ASN A 180 23.62 -24.76 0.20
N GLY A 181 23.03 -25.01 1.36
CA GLY A 181 22.97 -24.05 2.47
C GLY A 181 21.93 -22.94 2.34
N HIS A 182 21.16 -22.91 1.24
CA HIS A 182 20.08 -21.93 1.08
C HIS A 182 18.80 -22.37 1.82
N LYS A 183 18.05 -21.40 2.33
CA LYS A 183 16.76 -21.65 2.96
C LYS A 183 15.70 -22.03 1.92
N GLU A 184 14.91 -23.06 2.23
CA GLU A 184 13.64 -23.32 1.57
C GLU A 184 12.58 -22.47 2.30
N ILE A 185 12.02 -21.46 1.63
CA ILE A 185 11.03 -20.54 2.21
C ILE A 185 9.70 -20.79 1.52
N SER A 186 8.68 -21.11 2.31
CA SER A 186 7.30 -21.33 1.85
C SER A 186 6.39 -20.22 2.38
N ALA A 187 5.20 -20.10 1.80
CA ALA A 187 4.16 -19.16 2.23
C ALA A 187 2.97 -19.91 2.83
N PHE A 188 2.31 -19.31 3.80
CA PHE A 188 1.19 -19.90 4.54
C PHE A 188 0.07 -18.89 4.73
N ILE A 189 -1.17 -19.36 4.76
CA ILE A 189 -2.35 -18.62 5.20
C ILE A 189 -2.60 -18.95 6.67
N LEU A 190 -2.53 -17.93 7.54
CA LEU A 190 -2.88 -18.06 8.96
C LEU A 190 -4.17 -17.28 9.22
N PRO A 191 -5.29 -17.96 9.52
CA PRO A 191 -6.48 -17.30 10.08
C PRO A 191 -6.14 -16.56 11.38
N SER A 192 -6.83 -15.44 11.63
CA SER A 192 -6.56 -14.59 12.81
C SER A 192 -6.83 -15.26 14.14
N ASP A 193 -7.67 -16.29 14.15
CA ASP A 193 -8.01 -17.13 15.32
C ASP A 193 -7.10 -18.37 15.52
N THR A 194 -5.99 -18.46 14.76
CA THR A 194 -5.05 -19.58 14.86
C THR A 194 -4.44 -19.66 16.27
N PRO A 195 -4.57 -20.80 17.00
CA PRO A 195 -3.89 -20.97 18.28
C PRO A 195 -2.38 -20.78 18.15
N GLY A 196 -1.76 -20.04 19.07
CA GLY A 196 -0.34 -19.72 19.03
C GLY A 196 0.02 -18.51 18.16
N PHE A 197 -0.96 -17.90 17.47
CA PHE A 197 -0.80 -16.61 16.78
C PHE A 197 -1.26 -15.48 17.69
N THR A 198 -0.42 -14.45 17.88
CA THR A 198 -0.72 -13.28 18.69
C THR A 198 -0.33 -12.00 17.96
N VAL A 199 -1.15 -10.96 18.15
CA VAL A 199 -0.94 -9.61 17.64
C VAL A 199 -0.49 -8.73 18.80
N ALA A 200 0.67 -8.09 18.67
CA ALA A 200 1.17 -7.14 19.66
C ALA A 200 0.34 -5.84 19.68
N PRO A 201 0.46 -4.97 20.69
CA PRO A 201 -0.12 -3.65 20.68
C PRO A 201 0.26 -2.86 19.41
N LYS A 202 -0.66 -1.99 18.96
CA LYS A 202 -0.42 -1.13 17.79
C LYS A 202 0.84 -0.29 17.95
N TYR A 203 1.61 -0.15 16.88
CA TYR A 203 2.76 0.75 16.85
C TYR A 203 2.31 2.22 16.97
N SER A 204 3.03 3.01 17.75
CA SER A 204 3.00 4.47 17.65
C SER A 204 3.86 4.90 16.46
N LYS A 205 3.28 5.60 15.51
CA LYS A 205 3.90 5.91 14.22
C LYS A 205 4.06 7.41 14.01
N VAL A 206 5.02 7.79 13.17
CA VAL A 206 5.19 9.19 12.73
C VAL A 206 4.03 9.62 11.83
N GLY A 207 3.56 8.72 10.97
CA GLY A 207 2.50 8.94 9.99
C GLY A 207 1.60 7.72 9.80
N TRP A 208 0.63 7.84 8.89
CA TRP A 208 -0.42 6.83 8.66
C TRP A 208 -1.16 6.45 9.96
N ASN A 209 -1.43 7.43 10.79
CA ASN A 209 -1.97 7.17 12.13
C ASN A 209 -3.39 6.64 12.13
N ALA A 210 -4.17 6.89 11.07
CA ALA A 210 -5.49 6.28 10.88
C ALA A 210 -5.44 4.88 10.22
N SER A 211 -4.25 4.35 9.94
CA SER A 211 -4.04 2.97 9.48
C SER A 211 -3.54 2.08 10.62
N ASP A 212 -3.92 0.82 10.60
CA ASP A 212 -3.54 -0.21 11.57
C ASP A 212 -2.19 -0.84 11.22
N THR A 213 -1.31 -1.03 12.23
CA THR A 213 0.02 -1.65 12.01
C THR A 213 0.53 -2.28 13.31
N HIS A 214 0.91 -3.58 13.26
CA HIS A 214 1.35 -4.35 14.43
C HIS A 214 2.58 -5.20 14.17
N GLU A 215 3.17 -5.68 15.26
CA GLU A 215 4.04 -6.85 15.26
C GLU A 215 3.20 -8.10 15.48
N LEU A 216 3.58 -9.19 14.83
CA LEU A 216 2.95 -10.50 14.94
C LEU A 216 3.93 -11.50 15.55
N SER A 217 3.45 -12.35 16.46
CA SER A 217 4.24 -13.41 17.07
C SER A 217 3.57 -14.77 16.87
N PHE A 218 4.38 -15.78 16.61
CA PHE A 218 3.97 -17.17 16.39
C PHE A 218 4.73 -18.06 17.36
N ASP A 219 3.99 -18.78 18.21
CA ASP A 219 4.50 -19.74 19.17
C ASP A 219 3.74 -21.06 18.95
N ASP A 220 4.36 -21.97 18.21
CA ASP A 220 3.74 -23.20 17.69
C ASP A 220 2.36 -22.92 17.03
N ALA A 221 2.26 -21.80 16.28
CA ALA A 221 1.02 -21.45 15.58
C ALA A 221 0.68 -22.55 14.57
N ALA A 222 -0.40 -23.30 14.88
CA ALA A 222 -0.70 -24.56 14.21
C ALA A 222 -1.78 -24.40 13.15
N VAL A 223 -1.42 -24.54 11.88
CA VAL A 223 -2.35 -24.54 10.74
C VAL A 223 -2.35 -25.88 10.01
N PRO A 224 -3.48 -26.31 9.41
CA PRO A 224 -3.56 -27.51 8.58
C PRO A 224 -2.55 -27.48 7.41
N GLU A 225 -2.20 -28.65 6.88
CA GLU A 225 -1.26 -28.77 5.77
C GLU A 225 -1.74 -28.01 4.53
N GLU A 226 -3.05 -28.00 4.27
CA GLU A 226 -3.71 -27.30 3.18
C GLU A 226 -3.62 -25.75 3.24
N ASN A 227 -3.16 -25.19 4.37
CA ASN A 227 -2.92 -23.76 4.50
C ASN A 227 -1.58 -23.31 3.88
N LEU A 228 -0.80 -24.23 3.32
CA LEU A 228 0.33 -23.89 2.45
C LEU A 228 -0.19 -23.08 1.25
N LEU A 229 0.34 -21.88 1.05
CA LEU A 229 -0.02 -21.01 -0.05
C LEU A 229 0.91 -21.24 -1.25
N GLY A 230 0.33 -21.72 -2.34
CA GLY A 230 1.07 -22.02 -3.57
C GLY A 230 1.99 -23.24 -3.43
N THR A 231 3.21 -23.14 -3.94
CA THR A 231 4.17 -24.27 -4.00
C THR A 231 5.19 -24.18 -2.87
N ARG A 232 5.41 -25.27 -2.14
CA ARG A 232 6.44 -25.40 -1.12
C ARG A 232 7.80 -24.98 -1.66
N GLY A 233 8.54 -24.17 -0.90
CA GLY A 233 9.86 -23.66 -1.27
C GLY A 233 9.84 -22.52 -2.29
N ARG A 234 8.66 -22.02 -2.69
CA ARG A 234 8.49 -20.91 -3.63
C ARG A 234 7.96 -19.64 -2.95
N GLY A 235 7.64 -19.68 -1.66
CA GLY A 235 6.99 -18.59 -0.93
C GLY A 235 7.74 -17.25 -1.04
N TYR A 236 9.06 -17.25 -0.94
CA TYR A 236 9.86 -16.03 -1.11
C TYR A 236 9.70 -15.40 -2.51
N ALA A 237 9.82 -16.23 -3.56
CA ALA A 237 9.67 -15.74 -4.94
C ALA A 237 8.23 -15.25 -5.23
N GLN A 238 7.22 -15.93 -4.67
CA GLN A 238 5.82 -15.54 -4.77
C GLN A 238 5.60 -14.17 -4.12
N PHE A 239 6.09 -13.96 -2.89
CA PHE A 239 5.98 -12.70 -2.17
C PHE A 239 6.71 -11.56 -2.87
N LEU A 240 7.89 -11.81 -3.44
CA LEU A 240 8.59 -10.79 -4.23
C LEU A 240 7.81 -10.39 -5.48
N SER A 241 7.10 -11.32 -6.13
CA SER A 241 6.27 -10.98 -7.30
C SER A 241 5.03 -10.16 -6.92
N ILE A 242 4.46 -10.37 -5.74
CA ILE A 242 3.40 -9.50 -5.18
C ILE A 242 3.96 -8.08 -4.96
N LEU A 243 5.15 -7.95 -4.38
CA LEU A 243 5.78 -6.65 -4.16
C LEU A 243 6.13 -5.92 -5.48
N ASP A 244 6.40 -6.64 -6.58
CA ASP A 244 6.61 -5.98 -7.88
C ASP A 244 5.36 -5.22 -8.35
N GLU A 245 4.16 -5.75 -8.08
CA GLU A 245 2.87 -5.09 -8.34
C GLU A 245 2.54 -4.04 -7.26
N GLY A 246 2.75 -4.37 -5.98
CA GLY A 246 2.58 -3.44 -4.87
C GLY A 246 3.34 -2.12 -5.05
N ARG A 247 4.55 -2.16 -5.64
CA ARG A 247 5.30 -0.93 -5.98
C ARG A 247 4.54 0.00 -6.91
N VAL A 248 3.77 -0.54 -7.86
CA VAL A 248 2.94 0.28 -8.75
C VAL A 248 1.78 0.91 -7.97
N ALA A 249 1.15 0.15 -7.08
CA ALA A 249 0.08 0.64 -6.21
C ALA A 249 0.59 1.72 -5.23
N ILE A 250 1.74 1.50 -4.58
CA ILE A 250 2.39 2.51 -3.72
C ILE A 250 2.80 3.76 -4.51
N ALA A 251 3.20 3.62 -5.77
CA ALA A 251 3.46 4.78 -6.63
C ALA A 251 2.18 5.60 -6.83
N ALA A 252 1.03 4.97 -7.04
CA ALA A 252 -0.25 5.67 -7.15
C ALA A 252 -0.62 6.40 -5.84
N VAL A 253 -0.40 5.78 -4.67
CA VAL A 253 -0.55 6.44 -3.35
C VAL A 253 0.37 7.66 -3.24
N GLY A 254 1.63 7.53 -3.65
CA GLY A 254 2.60 8.63 -3.64
C GLY A 254 2.20 9.79 -4.56
N VAL A 255 1.69 9.48 -5.75
CA VAL A 255 1.16 10.50 -6.69
C VAL A 255 -0.05 11.20 -6.10
N GLY A 256 -0.99 10.45 -5.51
CA GLY A 256 -2.16 11.02 -4.85
C GLY A 256 -1.77 12.00 -3.74
N LEU A 257 -0.85 11.62 -2.85
CA LEU A 257 -0.35 12.50 -1.79
C LEU A 257 0.36 13.75 -2.38
N ALA A 258 1.20 13.57 -3.41
CA ALA A 258 1.88 14.69 -4.07
C ALA A 258 0.89 15.67 -4.71
N GLN A 259 -0.17 15.16 -5.35
CA GLN A 259 -1.25 15.97 -5.93
C GLN A 259 -2.08 16.65 -4.85
N GLY A 260 -2.40 15.93 -3.76
CA GLY A 260 -3.10 16.51 -2.61
C GLY A 260 -2.38 17.71 -2.01
N CYS A 261 -1.04 17.67 -1.96
CA CYS A 261 -0.23 18.83 -1.58
C CYS A 261 -0.43 20.03 -2.52
N VAL A 262 -0.49 19.80 -3.84
CA VAL A 262 -0.75 20.85 -4.84
C VAL A 262 -2.15 21.44 -4.64
N ASP A 263 -3.15 20.57 -4.50
CA ASP A 263 -4.56 20.97 -4.35
C ASP A 263 -4.77 21.83 -3.10
N GLU A 264 -4.16 21.44 -1.96
CA GLU A 264 -4.22 22.23 -0.73
C GLU A 264 -3.52 23.60 -0.88
N CYS A 265 -2.35 23.61 -1.53
CA CYS A 265 -1.64 24.86 -1.79
C CYS A 265 -2.44 25.81 -2.67
N LEU A 266 -3.05 25.30 -3.75
CA LEU A 266 -3.88 26.13 -4.65
C LEU A 266 -5.06 26.77 -3.92
N ARG A 267 -5.74 26.04 -3.02
CA ARG A 267 -6.79 26.60 -2.17
C ARG A 267 -6.24 27.68 -1.25
N TYR A 268 -5.18 27.37 -0.51
CA TYR A 268 -4.62 28.24 0.50
C TYR A 268 -4.07 29.55 -0.07
N VAL A 269 -3.33 29.50 -1.18
CA VAL A 269 -2.73 30.71 -1.78
C VAL A 269 -3.75 31.65 -2.42
N GLY A 270 -4.96 31.11 -2.75
CA GLY A 270 -6.11 31.88 -3.22
C GLY A 270 -6.84 32.65 -2.11
N GLU A 271 -6.60 32.28 -0.84
CA GLU A 271 -7.27 32.88 0.32
C GLU A 271 -6.32 33.70 1.19
N ARG A 272 -5.12 33.19 1.45
CA ARG A 272 -4.12 33.79 2.34
C ARG A 272 -3.56 35.08 1.81
N GLU A 273 -3.58 36.13 2.61
CA GLU A 273 -2.99 37.43 2.31
C GLU A 273 -1.74 37.71 3.14
N ALA A 274 -0.74 38.30 2.50
CA ALA A 274 0.45 38.87 3.13
C ALA A 274 1.00 40.01 2.26
N PHE A 275 1.58 41.02 2.88
CA PHE A 275 2.14 42.20 2.21
C PHE A 275 1.17 42.89 1.22
N GLY A 276 -0.13 42.85 1.57
CA GLY A 276 -1.19 43.55 0.81
C GLY A 276 -1.73 42.78 -0.41
N ASN A 277 -1.31 41.53 -0.64
CA ASN A 277 -1.79 40.71 -1.77
C ASN A 277 -2.09 39.26 -1.29
N LYS A 278 -2.89 38.56 -2.09
CA LYS A 278 -2.93 37.08 -1.99
C LYS A 278 -1.55 36.52 -2.22
N ILE A 279 -1.11 35.54 -1.41
CA ILE A 279 0.27 35.02 -1.54
C ILE A 279 0.50 34.30 -2.88
N GLY A 280 -0.54 33.81 -3.56
CA GLY A 280 -0.47 33.27 -4.92
C GLY A 280 -0.05 34.29 -5.99
N ALA A 281 -0.05 35.57 -5.68
CA ALA A 281 0.47 36.62 -6.60
C ALA A 281 2.01 36.70 -6.61
N TYR A 282 2.70 36.08 -5.64
CA TYR A 282 4.15 36.13 -5.54
C TYR A 282 4.82 35.07 -6.39
N GLN A 283 5.75 35.46 -7.24
CA GLN A 283 6.42 34.58 -8.20
C GLN A 283 7.12 33.39 -7.52
N ALA A 284 7.73 33.59 -6.36
CA ALA A 284 8.37 32.51 -5.60
C ALA A 284 7.38 31.40 -5.19
N ILE A 285 6.15 31.76 -4.86
CA ILE A 285 5.07 30.81 -4.54
C ILE A 285 4.58 30.11 -5.83
N GLN A 286 4.38 30.88 -6.90
CA GLN A 286 3.96 30.33 -8.20
C GLN A 286 4.94 29.29 -8.73
N PHE A 287 6.25 29.57 -8.68
CA PHE A 287 7.28 28.64 -9.14
C PHE A 287 7.31 27.38 -8.29
N LYS A 288 7.17 27.50 -6.97
CA LYS A 288 7.13 26.36 -6.07
C LYS A 288 5.94 25.44 -6.40
N ILE A 289 4.74 25.97 -6.60
CA ILE A 289 3.55 25.19 -6.99
C ILE A 289 3.72 24.57 -8.38
N ALA A 290 4.32 25.29 -9.34
CA ALA A 290 4.61 24.76 -10.66
C ALA A 290 5.59 23.55 -10.59
N ASP A 291 6.62 23.64 -9.76
CA ASP A 291 7.56 22.53 -9.53
C ASP A 291 6.85 21.33 -8.83
N MET A 292 5.94 21.59 -7.90
CA MET A 292 5.14 20.55 -7.25
C MET A 292 4.25 19.82 -8.26
N GLU A 293 3.56 20.54 -9.14
CA GLU A 293 2.74 19.95 -10.20
C GLU A 293 3.59 19.15 -11.19
N LEU A 294 4.75 19.65 -11.58
CA LEU A 294 5.69 18.96 -12.47
C LEU A 294 6.11 17.60 -11.89
N ARG A 295 6.42 17.54 -10.57
CA ARG A 295 6.79 16.29 -9.90
C ARG A 295 5.62 15.30 -9.88
N ALA A 296 4.42 15.74 -9.48
CA ALA A 296 3.22 14.90 -9.45
C ALA A 296 2.86 14.36 -10.85
N HIS A 297 2.89 15.21 -11.87
CA HIS A 297 2.63 14.84 -13.26
C HIS A 297 3.62 13.75 -13.76
N ASN A 298 4.92 13.95 -13.58
CA ASN A 298 5.93 13.00 -14.03
C ASN A 298 5.83 11.66 -13.28
N ALA A 299 5.54 11.69 -12.00
CA ALA A 299 5.32 10.49 -11.19
C ALA A 299 4.07 9.73 -11.67
N ARG A 300 2.99 10.42 -12.01
CA ARG A 300 1.76 9.81 -12.58
C ARG A 300 2.05 9.10 -13.90
N LEU A 301 2.74 9.75 -14.82
CA LEU A 301 3.14 9.12 -16.08
C LEU A 301 4.01 7.88 -15.87
N SER A 302 4.85 7.89 -14.84
CA SER A 302 5.73 6.74 -14.53
C SER A 302 4.92 5.51 -14.07
N TYR A 303 3.92 5.67 -13.18
CA TYR A 303 3.13 4.52 -12.77
C TYR A 303 2.14 4.07 -13.87
N TYR A 304 1.60 4.98 -14.68
CA TYR A 304 0.78 4.62 -15.85
C TYR A 304 1.60 3.72 -16.80
N ALA A 305 2.84 4.10 -17.08
CA ALA A 305 3.71 3.30 -17.94
C ALA A 305 4.03 1.91 -17.35
N ALA A 306 4.26 1.83 -16.03
CA ALA A 306 4.49 0.56 -15.33
C ALA A 306 3.24 -0.34 -15.37
N THR A 307 2.07 0.23 -15.07
CA THR A 307 0.79 -0.49 -15.10
C THR A 307 0.46 -0.98 -16.51
N ALA A 308 0.66 -0.14 -17.53
CA ALA A 308 0.40 -0.51 -18.91
C ALA A 308 1.24 -1.72 -19.36
N LYS A 309 2.51 -1.83 -18.93
CA LYS A 309 3.34 -3.03 -19.17
C LYS A 309 2.82 -4.24 -18.41
N MET A 310 2.48 -4.05 -17.12
CA MET A 310 1.97 -5.11 -16.27
C MET A 310 0.70 -5.75 -16.86
N LEU A 311 -0.27 -4.93 -17.28
CA LEU A 311 -1.52 -5.41 -17.87
C LEU A 311 -1.34 -6.13 -19.20
N ARG A 312 -0.29 -5.81 -19.97
CA ARG A 312 0.06 -6.55 -21.18
C ARG A 312 0.87 -7.82 -20.92
N GLY A 313 1.16 -8.17 -19.66
CA GLY A 313 2.00 -9.31 -19.29
C GLY A 313 3.47 -9.14 -19.68
N GLU A 314 3.94 -7.92 -19.93
CA GLU A 314 5.33 -7.60 -20.23
C GLU A 314 6.18 -7.50 -18.94
N PRO A 315 7.51 -7.71 -19.02
CA PRO A 315 8.39 -7.42 -17.90
C PRO A 315 8.29 -5.95 -17.48
N PHE A 316 7.89 -5.68 -16.23
CA PHE A 316 7.63 -4.32 -15.73
C PHE A 316 8.39 -3.95 -14.44
N LYS A 317 9.22 -4.87 -13.92
CA LYS A 317 9.92 -4.69 -12.65
C LYS A 317 10.77 -3.42 -12.57
N LYS A 318 11.46 -3.07 -13.66
CA LYS A 318 12.23 -1.83 -13.75
C LYS A 318 11.31 -0.61 -13.69
N GLU A 319 10.24 -0.62 -14.46
CA GLU A 319 9.26 0.46 -14.52
C GLU A 319 8.52 0.63 -13.18
N ALA A 320 8.17 -0.46 -12.50
CA ALA A 320 7.60 -0.44 -11.15
C ALA A 320 8.55 0.22 -10.13
N ALA A 321 9.84 -0.14 -10.19
CA ALA A 321 10.84 0.47 -9.32
C ALA A 321 11.06 1.96 -9.63
N ILE A 322 11.05 2.37 -10.91
CA ILE A 322 11.12 3.78 -11.33
C ILE A 322 9.88 4.52 -10.83
N ALA A 323 8.68 3.99 -11.05
CA ALA A 323 7.44 4.61 -10.64
C ALA A 323 7.40 4.85 -9.12
N LYS A 324 7.72 3.82 -8.32
CA LYS A 324 7.73 3.91 -6.86
C LYS A 324 8.74 4.93 -6.35
N LEU A 325 9.96 4.93 -6.89
CA LEU A 325 11.01 5.88 -6.49
C LEU A 325 10.60 7.32 -6.82
N THR A 326 10.17 7.56 -8.08
CA THR A 326 9.75 8.89 -8.54
C THR A 326 8.57 9.42 -7.73
N ALA A 327 7.56 8.59 -7.45
CA ALA A 327 6.37 8.99 -6.69
C ALA A 327 6.70 9.25 -5.21
N SER A 328 7.57 8.46 -4.59
CA SER A 328 8.01 8.66 -3.21
C SER A 328 8.78 9.96 -3.04
N ASP A 329 9.73 10.24 -3.95
CA ASP A 329 10.50 11.48 -3.96
C ASP A 329 9.57 12.69 -4.20
N ALA A 330 8.61 12.58 -5.15
CA ALA A 330 7.61 13.62 -5.42
C ALA A 330 6.71 13.92 -4.20
N ALA A 331 6.22 12.87 -3.53
CA ALA A 331 5.39 13.01 -2.32
C ALA A 331 6.14 13.72 -1.19
N MET A 332 7.38 13.32 -0.93
CA MET A 332 8.22 13.92 0.12
C MET A 332 8.56 15.38 -0.19
N ASP A 333 8.98 15.69 -1.42
CA ASP A 333 9.33 17.05 -1.83
C ASP A 333 8.11 17.97 -1.84
N ASN A 334 6.96 17.50 -2.37
CA ASN A 334 5.73 18.29 -2.41
C ASN A 334 5.18 18.54 -1.00
N SER A 335 5.23 17.56 -0.10
CA SER A 335 4.75 17.75 1.26
C SER A 335 5.60 18.75 2.05
N ARG A 336 6.93 18.75 1.83
CA ARG A 336 7.83 19.77 2.38
C ARG A 336 7.51 21.16 1.84
N ASP A 337 7.32 21.27 0.53
CA ASP A 337 6.98 22.54 -0.10
C ASP A 337 5.60 23.06 0.35
N ALA A 338 4.63 22.16 0.50
CA ALA A 338 3.29 22.51 0.99
C ALA A 338 3.34 23.06 2.43
N THR A 339 4.03 22.37 3.35
CA THR A 339 4.19 22.89 4.71
C THR A 339 4.87 24.24 4.74
N GLN A 340 5.84 24.49 3.86
CA GLN A 340 6.53 25.76 3.74
C GLN A 340 5.61 26.87 3.18
N ILE A 341 4.76 26.58 2.20
CA ILE A 341 3.78 27.54 1.65
C ILE A 341 2.75 27.95 2.71
N PHE A 342 2.30 27.01 3.52
CA PHE A 342 1.37 27.28 4.65
C PHE A 342 2.04 28.07 5.79
N GLY A 343 3.38 28.06 5.86
CA GLY A 343 4.11 28.76 6.92
C GLY A 343 3.77 28.20 8.30
N GLY A 344 3.49 29.08 9.28
CA GLY A 344 3.13 28.65 10.64
C GLY A 344 1.93 27.68 10.68
N TYR A 345 0.96 27.85 9.82
CA TYR A 345 -0.20 26.94 9.72
C TYR A 345 0.17 25.57 9.15
N GLY A 346 1.24 25.45 8.36
CA GLY A 346 1.76 24.15 7.91
C GLY A 346 2.35 23.28 9.01
N PHE A 347 2.58 23.86 10.19
CA PHE A 347 3.08 23.18 11.37
C PHE A 347 1.96 22.79 12.37
N MET A 348 0.71 23.19 12.08
CA MET A 348 -0.46 22.92 12.92
C MET A 348 -1.24 21.72 12.36
N ASN A 349 -1.74 20.86 13.26
CA ASN A 349 -2.48 19.65 12.90
C ASN A 349 -3.86 19.93 12.26
N GLU A 350 -4.39 21.12 12.45
CA GLU A 350 -5.66 21.59 11.85
C GLU A 350 -5.63 21.59 10.31
N PHE A 351 -4.43 21.68 9.72
CA PHE A 351 -4.23 21.68 8.27
C PHE A 351 -3.64 20.34 7.78
N PRO A 352 -4.13 19.81 6.65
CA PRO A 352 -3.74 18.47 6.21
C PRO A 352 -2.27 18.37 5.78
N VAL A 353 -1.63 19.47 5.40
CA VAL A 353 -0.25 19.46 4.88
C VAL A 353 0.79 18.95 5.90
N GLY A 354 0.56 19.19 7.21
CA GLY A 354 1.41 18.63 8.26
C GLY A 354 1.27 17.10 8.36
N ARG A 355 0.06 16.56 8.16
CA ARG A 355 -0.22 15.13 8.08
C ARG A 355 0.43 14.53 6.83
N PHE A 356 0.27 15.15 5.66
CA PHE A 356 0.90 14.73 4.41
C PHE A 356 2.43 14.62 4.53
N TYR A 357 3.07 15.58 5.22
CA TYR A 357 4.51 15.57 5.44
C TYR A 357 4.95 14.36 6.28
N ARG A 358 4.23 14.04 7.35
CA ARG A 358 4.51 12.85 8.18
C ARG A 358 4.31 11.56 7.40
N ASP A 359 3.23 11.48 6.63
CA ASP A 359 2.86 10.30 5.87
C ASP A 359 3.79 10.05 4.67
N ALA A 360 4.27 11.10 4.01
CA ALA A 360 5.15 10.97 2.84
C ALA A 360 6.42 10.18 3.16
N LYS A 361 6.93 10.27 4.39
CA LYS A 361 8.21 9.63 4.75
C LYS A 361 8.19 8.11 4.63
N ILE A 362 7.08 7.45 4.94
CA ILE A 362 7.01 5.99 4.86
C ILE A 362 7.06 5.50 3.40
N LEU A 363 6.65 6.32 2.44
CA LEU A 363 6.72 5.98 1.02
C LEU A 363 8.16 5.79 0.52
N GLU A 364 9.15 6.42 1.15
CA GLU A 364 10.57 6.19 0.87
C GLU A 364 11.12 4.89 1.51
N ILE A 365 10.38 4.28 2.45
CA ILE A 365 10.84 3.16 3.28
C ILE A 365 10.06 1.87 2.97
N GLY A 366 8.73 1.92 2.99
CA GLY A 366 7.85 0.78 2.83
C GLY A 366 7.92 0.17 1.42
N GLU A 367 7.63 -1.12 1.33
CA GLU A 367 7.67 -1.93 0.09
C GLU A 367 8.99 -1.87 -0.70
N GLY A 368 10.07 -1.79 0.03
CA GLY A 368 11.42 -1.61 -0.49
C GLY A 368 11.82 -0.14 -0.52
N THR A 369 12.90 0.16 0.24
CA THR A 369 13.40 1.53 0.39
C THR A 369 13.79 2.15 -0.96
N SER A 370 13.95 3.48 -0.98
CA SER A 370 14.44 4.20 -2.16
C SER A 370 15.79 3.64 -2.66
N GLU A 371 16.65 3.13 -1.76
CA GLU A 371 17.90 2.46 -2.10
C GLU A 371 17.63 1.10 -2.78
N VAL A 372 16.67 0.32 -2.27
CA VAL A 372 16.26 -0.95 -2.89
C VAL A 372 15.72 -0.71 -4.30
N GLN A 373 14.91 0.35 -4.53
CA GLN A 373 14.45 0.69 -5.87
C GLN A 373 15.63 1.01 -6.80
N ARG A 374 16.62 1.80 -6.34
CA ARG A 374 17.83 2.11 -7.11
C ARG A 374 18.64 0.85 -7.43
N MET A 375 18.77 -0.08 -6.48
CA MET A 375 19.40 -1.39 -6.70
C MET A 375 18.67 -2.21 -7.79
N LEU A 376 17.34 -2.24 -7.75
CA LEU A 376 16.52 -2.96 -8.75
C LEU A 376 16.69 -2.34 -10.14
N ILE A 377 16.61 -1.02 -10.26
CA ILE A 377 16.83 -0.32 -11.52
C ILE A 377 18.22 -0.62 -12.07
N ALA A 378 19.26 -0.51 -11.24
CA ALA A 378 20.65 -0.80 -11.64
C ALA A 378 20.82 -2.25 -12.14
N ARG A 379 20.20 -3.21 -11.44
CA ARG A 379 20.22 -4.63 -11.83
C ARG A 379 19.55 -4.86 -13.18
N GLU A 380 18.39 -4.25 -13.41
CA GLU A 380 17.67 -4.36 -14.68
C GLU A 380 18.39 -3.67 -15.85
N LEU A 381 19.30 -2.75 -15.55
CA LEU A 381 20.23 -2.15 -16.53
C LEU A 381 21.50 -3.00 -16.75
N GLY A 382 21.63 -4.14 -16.06
CA GLY A 382 22.80 -5.04 -16.18
C GLY A 382 23.98 -4.69 -15.28
N LEU A 383 23.85 -3.73 -14.37
CA LEU A 383 24.86 -3.40 -13.37
C LEU A 383 24.82 -4.41 -12.21
N ARG A 384 26.00 -4.79 -11.68
CA ARG A 384 26.17 -5.75 -10.58
C ARG A 384 26.92 -5.12 -9.42
#